data_3a21c97e15389c8ea7e02792c9ad1079
#
_entry.id   3a21c97e15389c8ea7e02792c9ad1079
#
_cell.length_a   1.000
_cell.length_b   1.000
_cell.length_c   1.000
_cell.angle_alpha   90.00
_cell.angle_beta   90.00
_cell.angle_gamma   90.00
#
_symmetry.space_group_name_H-M   'P 1'
#
loop_
_entity.id
_entity.type
_entity.pdbx_description
1 polymer ?
#
loop_
_entity_poly.entity_id
_entity_poly.type
_entity_poly.pdbx_seq_one_letter_code
_entity_poly.pdbx_strand_id
1 'polypeptide(L)' 'MKIIVNGEEISILEDSNIQDLVAELGYKNKRIAIEVNEVIIPKSKHQSYLLESSDRVEVINAVGGG' A
#
# COMPACT_ATOMS: atom_id res chain seq x y z
N MET A 1 11.43 1.38 -8.71
CA MET A 1 10.83 2.72 -8.66
C MET A 1 10.67 3.20 -7.23
N LYS A 2 10.50 4.47 -7.03
CA LYS A 2 10.35 5.02 -5.70
C LYS A 2 8.93 5.48 -5.45
N ILE A 3 8.43 5.17 -4.28
CA ILE A 3 7.11 5.62 -3.82
C ILE A 3 7.29 6.15 -2.40
N ILE A 4 6.26 6.79 -1.89
CA ILE A 4 6.29 7.34 -0.53
C ILE A 4 5.24 6.59 0.28
N VAL A 5 5.66 5.93 1.34
CA VAL A 5 4.75 5.16 2.19
C VAL A 5 4.77 5.76 3.58
N ASN A 6 3.63 6.23 4.04
CA ASN A 6 3.50 6.87 5.35
C ASN A 6 4.57 7.94 5.56
N GLY A 7 4.82 8.72 4.50
CA GLY A 7 5.79 9.81 4.57
C GLY A 7 7.23 9.42 4.34
N GLU A 8 7.53 8.15 4.15
CA GLU A 8 8.90 7.71 3.91
C GLU A 8 9.08 7.24 2.48
N GLU A 9 10.17 7.65 1.85
CA GLU A 9 10.48 7.22 0.50
C GLU A 9 11.07 5.81 0.55
N ILE A 10 10.51 4.91 -0.22
CA ILE A 10 11.03 3.55 -0.33
C ILE A 10 11.14 3.17 -1.79
N SER A 11 11.98 2.18 -2.06
CA SER A 11 12.16 1.65 -3.41
C SER A 11 11.43 0.31 -3.51
N ILE A 12 10.70 0.12 -4.59
CA ILE A 12 10.02 -1.13 -4.87
C ILE A 12 10.28 -1.52 -6.32
N LEU A 13 9.99 -2.76 -6.65
CA LEU A 13 10.17 -3.22 -8.01
C LEU A 13 9.14 -2.59 -8.94
N GLU A 14 9.52 -2.41 -10.20
CA GLU A 14 8.58 -1.98 -11.22
C GLU A 14 7.42 -2.96 -11.30
N ASP A 15 6.27 -2.45 -11.64
CA ASP A 15 5.05 -3.28 -11.78
C ASP A 15 4.58 -3.93 -10.49
N SER A 16 5.01 -3.44 -9.35
CA SER A 16 4.49 -3.92 -8.08
C SER A 16 3.05 -3.48 -7.91
N ASN A 17 2.22 -4.36 -7.40
CA ASN A 17 0.85 -4.01 -7.05
C ASN A 17 0.75 -3.74 -5.54
N ILE A 18 -0.42 -3.32 -5.09
CA ILE A 18 -0.60 -3.02 -3.66
C ILE A 18 -0.41 -4.26 -2.81
N GLN A 19 -0.86 -5.42 -3.29
CA GLN A 19 -0.70 -6.66 -2.53
C GLN A 19 0.77 -6.99 -2.31
N ASP A 20 1.61 -6.79 -3.32
CA ASP A 20 3.05 -6.99 -3.19
C ASP A 20 3.63 -6.06 -2.13
N LEU A 21 3.22 -4.81 -2.13
CA LEU A 21 3.71 -3.84 -1.16
C LEU A 21 3.29 -4.22 0.26
N VAL A 22 2.05 -4.62 0.43
CA VAL A 22 1.53 -5.02 1.75
C VAL A 22 2.33 -6.20 2.29
N ALA A 23 2.63 -7.17 1.44
CA ALA A 23 3.41 -8.32 1.86
C ALA A 23 4.84 -7.92 2.23
N GLU A 24 5.45 -7.06 1.42
CA GLU A 24 6.82 -6.64 1.69
C GLU A 24 6.95 -5.84 2.97
N LEU A 25 5.94 -5.06 3.31
CA LEU A 25 5.95 -4.27 4.53
C LEU A 25 5.57 -5.07 5.77
N GLY A 26 5.21 -6.34 5.61
CA GLY A 26 4.87 -7.16 6.75
C GLY A 26 3.43 -7.05 7.20
N TYR A 27 2.57 -6.50 6.39
CA TYR A 27 1.15 -6.33 6.77
C TYR A 27 0.24 -7.41 6.21
N LYS A 28 0.80 -8.46 5.61
CA LYS A 28 -0.01 -9.54 5.11
C LYS A 28 -0.82 -10.13 6.27
N ASN A 29 -2.08 -10.38 6.06
CA ASN A 29 -3.00 -10.91 7.07
C ASN A 29 -3.31 -9.95 8.21
N LYS A 30 -2.97 -8.68 8.06
CA LYS A 30 -3.33 -7.69 9.06
C LYS A 30 -4.51 -6.85 8.57
N ARG A 31 -5.24 -6.29 9.50
CA ARG A 31 -6.35 -5.40 9.15
C ARG A 31 -5.79 -4.03 8.85
N ILE A 32 -5.72 -3.70 7.59
CA ILE A 32 -5.24 -2.40 7.17
C ILE A 32 -6.14 -1.86 6.07
N ALA A 33 -6.11 -0.56 5.93
CA ALA A 33 -6.69 0.12 4.78
C ALA A 33 -5.56 0.78 4.03
N ILE A 34 -5.68 0.87 2.72
CA ILE A 34 -4.66 1.47 1.88
C ILE A 34 -5.26 2.65 1.14
N GLU A 35 -4.57 3.79 1.21
CA GLU A 35 -4.87 4.94 0.36
C GLU A 35 -3.71 5.14 -0.60
N VAL A 36 -4.03 5.43 -1.84
CA VAL A 36 -3.04 5.83 -2.82
C VAL A 36 -3.43 7.21 -3.32
N ASN A 37 -2.56 8.19 -3.11
CA ASN A 37 -2.81 9.56 -3.49
C ASN A 37 -4.16 10.06 -2.97
N GLU A 38 -4.42 9.75 -1.68
CA GLU A 38 -5.60 10.18 -0.94
C GLU A 38 -6.90 9.49 -1.35
N VAL A 39 -6.80 8.41 -2.11
CA VAL A 39 -7.98 7.64 -2.50
C VAL A 39 -7.89 6.25 -1.87
N ILE A 40 -8.94 5.86 -1.15
CA ILE A 40 -8.97 4.53 -0.54
C ILE A 40 -9.13 3.48 -1.63
N ILE A 41 -8.26 2.49 -1.62
CA ILE A 41 -8.30 1.40 -2.58
C ILE A 41 -8.86 0.16 -1.88
N PRO A 42 -10.02 -0.34 -2.28
CA PRO A 42 -10.62 -1.51 -1.63
C PRO A 42 -9.71 -2.72 -1.71
N LYS A 43 -9.77 -3.57 -0.71
CA LYS A 43 -8.94 -4.76 -0.66
C LYS A 43 -9.12 -5.62 -1.92
N SER A 44 -10.31 -5.67 -2.46
CA SER A 44 -10.58 -6.45 -3.67
C SER A 44 -9.80 -5.95 -4.89
N LYS A 45 -9.26 -4.74 -4.83
CA LYS A 45 -8.48 -4.16 -5.93
C LYS A 45 -6.98 -4.22 -5.70
N HIS A 46 -6.54 -4.65 -4.51
CA HIS A 46 -5.10 -4.60 -4.20
C HIS A 46 -4.26 -5.43 -5.16
N GLN A 47 -4.78 -6.56 -5.60
CA GLN A 47 -4.03 -7.43 -6.49
C GLN A 47 -3.92 -6.88 -7.91
N SER A 48 -4.90 -6.10 -8.33
CA SER A 48 -4.90 -5.56 -9.69
C SER A 48 -4.41 -4.12 -9.79
N TYR A 49 -4.17 -3.45 -8.67
CA TYR A 49 -3.77 -2.05 -8.68
C TYR A 49 -2.25 -1.95 -8.78
N LEU A 50 -1.75 -1.52 -9.91
CA LEU A 50 -0.31 -1.34 -10.11
C LEU A 50 0.12 0.02 -9.59
N LEU A 51 1.15 0.01 -8.76
CA LEU A 51 1.72 1.24 -8.23
C LEU A 51 2.59 1.91 -9.29
N GLU A 52 2.66 3.23 -9.21
CA GLU A 52 3.46 4.02 -10.13
C GLU A 52 4.48 4.83 -9.35
N SER A 53 5.52 5.24 -10.04
CA SER A 53 6.57 6.05 -9.43
C SER A 53 5.97 7.30 -8.80
N SER A 54 6.44 7.65 -7.64
CA SER A 54 6.01 8.82 -6.87
C SER A 54 4.62 8.71 -6.26
N ASP A 55 3.98 7.56 -6.34
CA ASP A 55 2.70 7.38 -5.63
C ASP A 55 2.89 7.59 -4.14
N ARG A 56 1.92 8.23 -3.51
CA ARG A 56 1.90 8.39 -2.07
C ARG A 56 0.91 7.41 -1.48
N VAL A 57 1.43 6.49 -0.71
CA VAL A 57 0.64 5.40 -0.13
C VAL A 57 0.54 5.62 1.37
N GLU A 58 -0.65 5.50 1.91
CA GLU A 58 -0.85 5.49 3.35
C GLU A 58 -1.39 4.15 3.76
N VAL A 59 -0.73 3.54 4.72
CA VAL A 59 -1.18 2.30 5.31
C VAL A 59 -1.80 2.63 6.65
N ILE A 60 -3.08 2.42 6.77
CA ILE A 60 -3.83 2.74 7.98
C ILE A 60 -4.14 1.44 8.70
N ASN A 61 -3.63 1.31 9.89
CA ASN A 61 -3.82 0.10 10.66
C ASN A 61 -5.16 0.17 11.38
N ALA A 62 -6.04 -0.74 11.05
CA ALA A 62 -7.38 -0.76 11.64
C ALA A 62 -7.33 -1.50 12.96
N VAL A 63 -6.76 -0.85 13.96
CA VAL A 63 -6.64 -1.53 15.22
C VAL A 63 -7.88 -1.33 16.07
N GLY A 64 -8.08 -0.88 16.77
CA GLY A 64 -9.13 -0.56 17.60
C GLY A 64 -10.20 -1.52 17.73
N GLY A 65 -10.75 -1.75 17.05
CA GLY A 65 -11.83 -2.46 17.33
C GLY A 65 -11.73 -3.86 17.34
N GLY A 66 -10.68 -4.03 17.04
CA GLY A 66 -10.31 -5.36 16.90
C GLY A 66 -11.09 -6.35 17.42
#